data_e1f9279682a23a556bf563f1fce79a50
#
_entry.id   e1f9279682a23a556bf563f1fce79a50
#
_cell.length_a   1.000
_cell.length_b   1.000
_cell.length_c   1.000
_cell.angle_alpha   90.00
_cell.angle_beta   90.00
_cell.angle_gamma   90.00
#
_symmetry.space_group_name_H-M   'P 1'
#
loop_
_entity.id
_entity.type
_entity.pdbx_description
1 polymer ?
#
loop_
_entity_poly.entity_id
_entity_poly.type
_entity_poly.pdbx_seq_one_letter_code
_entity_poly.pdbx_strand_id
1 'polypeptide(L)'
;SEVTTPAGSGPRHFIFNRKGDVVYCATEYANTVIAYKLDQESGTLTPFQTISMLPESFKEKSTAADIHITSNNKFLYASNRGHNSIVGYTINEKTGELKLIGYFPTGKNPRSFNIDPAGNYLIAAGEISNDLTSYRINRDTGELTVVQNIPTGNQPSWVLIGEY
;
A
#
# COMPACT_ATOMS: atom_id res chain seq x y z
N SER A 1 6.20 -20.86 -12.04
CA SER A 1 7.37 -19.98 -12.22
C SER A 1 7.77 -19.35 -10.91
N GLU A 2 9.02 -18.94 -10.79
CA GLU A 2 9.61 -18.29 -9.62
C GLU A 2 10.23 -16.96 -10.04
N VAL A 3 10.11 -15.92 -9.22
CA VAL A 3 10.81 -14.65 -9.41
C VAL A 3 11.62 -14.32 -8.18
N THR A 4 12.89 -13.99 -8.38
CA THR A 4 13.78 -13.59 -7.29
C THR A 4 13.73 -12.09 -7.07
N THR A 5 13.52 -11.66 -5.82
CA THR A 5 13.67 -10.27 -5.40
C THR A 5 15.10 -10.01 -4.91
N PRO A 6 15.56 -8.74 -4.85
CA PRO A 6 16.87 -8.42 -4.26
C PRO A 6 17.03 -9.03 -2.87
N ALA A 7 18.22 -9.60 -2.60
CA ALA A 7 18.51 -10.26 -1.33
C ALA A 7 18.25 -9.31 -0.14
N GLY A 8 17.57 -9.81 0.89
CA GLY A 8 17.20 -9.03 2.08
C GLY A 8 16.02 -8.08 1.90
N SER A 9 15.38 -8.00 0.72
CA SER A 9 14.23 -7.10 0.51
C SER A 9 12.97 -7.51 1.28
N GLY A 10 12.74 -8.81 1.49
CA GLY A 10 11.60 -9.36 2.21
C GLY A 10 10.25 -9.11 1.51
N PRO A 11 9.96 -9.74 0.36
CA PRO A 11 8.65 -9.64 -0.28
C PRO A 11 7.57 -10.11 0.69
N ARG A 12 6.51 -9.31 0.85
CA ARG A 12 5.50 -9.56 1.90
C ARG A 12 4.10 -9.69 1.34
N HIS A 13 3.44 -8.57 1.01
CA HIS A 13 2.12 -8.54 0.39
C HIS A 13 2.21 -8.09 -1.05
N PHE A 14 1.33 -8.60 -1.88
CA PHE A 14 1.21 -8.20 -3.27
C PHE A 14 -0.24 -8.06 -3.70
N ILE A 15 -0.48 -7.27 -4.74
CA ILE A 15 -1.81 -7.06 -5.30
C ILE A 15 -1.72 -6.97 -6.83
N PHE A 16 -2.73 -7.51 -7.50
CA PHE A 16 -2.88 -7.38 -8.94
C PHE A 16 -3.62 -6.09 -9.29
N ASN A 17 -3.28 -5.49 -10.42
CA ASN A 17 -4.14 -4.50 -11.02
C ASN A 17 -5.45 -5.16 -11.52
N ARG A 18 -6.45 -4.34 -11.86
CA ARG A 18 -7.78 -4.84 -12.27
C ARG A 18 -7.75 -5.74 -13.52
N LYS A 19 -6.79 -5.54 -14.43
CA LYS A 19 -6.61 -6.36 -15.65
C LYS A 19 -5.93 -7.69 -15.36
N GLY A 20 -5.26 -7.83 -14.22
CA GLY A 20 -4.49 -9.01 -13.87
C GLY A 20 -3.17 -9.16 -14.66
N ASP A 21 -2.69 -8.09 -15.30
CA ASP A 21 -1.45 -8.08 -16.11
C ASP A 21 -0.28 -7.37 -15.42
N VAL A 22 -0.53 -6.73 -14.27
CA VAL A 22 0.49 -6.08 -13.44
C VAL A 22 0.33 -6.54 -11.99
N VAL A 23 1.45 -6.84 -11.34
CA VAL A 23 1.54 -7.19 -9.91
C VAL A 23 2.41 -6.15 -9.20
N TYR A 24 1.95 -5.66 -8.07
CA TYR A 24 2.70 -4.78 -7.18
C TYR A 24 3.02 -5.52 -5.88
N CYS A 25 4.29 -5.66 -5.55
CA CYS A 25 4.76 -6.35 -4.36
C CYS A 25 5.43 -5.36 -3.40
N ALA A 26 4.89 -5.25 -2.19
CA ALA A 26 5.53 -4.51 -1.11
C ALA A 26 6.65 -5.35 -0.48
N THR A 27 7.85 -4.78 -0.36
CA THR A 27 8.99 -5.44 0.28
C THR A 27 9.18 -4.90 1.69
N GLU A 28 9.08 -5.80 2.68
CA GLU A 28 9.03 -5.44 4.10
C GLU A 28 10.28 -4.71 4.57
N TYR A 29 11.46 -5.26 4.26
CA TYR A 29 12.72 -4.73 4.79
C TYR A 29 13.36 -3.67 3.90
N ALA A 30 13.17 -3.76 2.59
CA ALA A 30 13.66 -2.74 1.68
C ALA A 30 12.77 -1.49 1.63
N ASN A 31 11.52 -1.56 2.15
CA ASN A 31 10.53 -0.47 2.09
C ASN A 31 10.34 0.05 0.66
N THR A 32 10.13 -0.88 -0.29
CA THR A 32 9.87 -0.54 -1.70
C THR A 32 8.62 -1.25 -2.19
N VAL A 33 8.03 -0.73 -3.26
CA VAL A 33 7.10 -1.46 -4.12
C VAL A 33 7.85 -1.86 -5.38
N ILE A 34 7.83 -3.15 -5.71
CA ILE A 34 8.33 -3.66 -7.00
C ILE A 34 7.11 -3.97 -7.87
N ALA A 35 7.07 -3.38 -9.06
CA ALA A 35 6.04 -3.61 -10.05
C ALA A 35 6.53 -4.59 -11.12
N TYR A 36 5.68 -5.59 -11.43
CA TYR A 36 5.97 -6.66 -12.38
C TYR A 36 4.90 -6.70 -13.47
N LYS A 37 5.32 -6.95 -14.71
CA LYS A 37 4.42 -7.46 -15.75
C LYS A 37 4.21 -8.94 -15.56
N LEU A 38 2.94 -9.37 -15.61
CA LEU A 38 2.58 -10.78 -15.60
C LEU A 38 2.28 -11.24 -17.03
N ASP A 39 3.04 -12.20 -17.50
CA ASP A 39 2.67 -13.01 -18.65
C ASP A 39 1.65 -14.05 -18.20
N GLN A 40 0.39 -13.88 -18.61
CA GLN A 40 -0.72 -14.72 -18.16
C GLN A 40 -0.67 -16.15 -18.72
N GLU A 41 0.05 -16.39 -19.83
CA GLU A 41 0.18 -17.72 -20.41
C GLU A 41 1.25 -18.54 -19.68
N SER A 42 2.43 -17.97 -19.47
CA SER A 42 3.54 -18.64 -18.78
C SER A 42 3.51 -18.49 -17.25
N GLY A 43 2.76 -17.52 -16.71
CA GLY A 43 2.79 -17.15 -15.30
C GLY A 43 4.10 -16.46 -14.88
N THR A 44 4.87 -15.93 -15.84
CA THR A 44 6.17 -15.30 -15.57
C THR A 44 5.99 -13.85 -15.17
N LEU A 45 6.72 -13.43 -14.11
CA LEU A 45 6.77 -12.05 -13.64
C LEU A 45 8.07 -11.39 -14.09
N THR A 46 7.95 -10.25 -14.79
CA THR A 46 9.12 -9.44 -15.22
C THR A 46 9.06 -8.08 -14.50
N PRO A 47 10.07 -7.75 -13.65
CA PRO A 47 10.08 -6.46 -12.95
C PRO A 47 10.34 -5.32 -13.94
N PHE A 48 9.61 -4.20 -13.79
CA PHE A 48 9.81 -3.02 -14.63
C PHE A 48 9.99 -1.72 -13.83
N GLN A 49 9.62 -1.70 -12.55
CA GLN A 49 9.82 -0.55 -11.68
C GLN A 49 10.07 -1.00 -10.24
N THR A 50 10.95 -0.27 -9.55
CA THR A 50 11.08 -0.31 -8.08
C THR A 50 10.99 1.12 -7.57
N ILE A 51 10.07 1.38 -6.63
CA ILE A 51 9.84 2.71 -6.08
C ILE A 51 9.89 2.66 -4.55
N SER A 52 10.50 3.69 -3.92
CA SER A 52 10.59 3.79 -2.46
C SER A 52 9.21 4.05 -1.85
N MET A 53 8.97 3.43 -0.68
CA MET A 53 7.81 3.70 0.18
C MET A 53 8.11 4.75 1.25
N LEU A 54 9.34 5.25 1.34
CA LEU A 54 9.80 6.21 2.34
C LEU A 54 10.35 7.47 1.68
N PRO A 55 10.18 8.66 2.30
CA PRO A 55 10.86 9.86 1.82
C PRO A 55 12.37 9.74 1.97
N GLU A 56 13.11 10.34 1.05
CA GLU A 56 14.60 10.31 1.07
C GLU A 56 15.20 10.88 2.36
N SER A 57 14.50 11.81 3.01
CA SER A 57 14.92 12.42 4.28
C SER A 57 14.78 11.50 5.49
N PHE A 58 13.97 10.43 5.39
CA PHE A 58 13.74 9.51 6.50
C PHE A 58 14.89 8.50 6.61
N LYS A 59 15.57 8.48 7.76
CA LYS A 59 16.76 7.63 8.01
C LYS A 59 16.58 6.63 9.15
N GLU A 60 15.43 6.67 9.80
CA GLU A 60 15.13 5.78 10.90
C GLU A 60 14.69 4.39 10.40
N LYS A 61 14.56 3.45 11.33
CA LYS A 61 14.09 2.10 11.00
C LYS A 61 12.60 2.09 10.65
N SER A 62 12.26 1.51 9.51
CA SER A 62 10.90 1.27 9.07
C SER A 62 10.78 -0.09 8.40
N THR A 63 9.57 -0.63 8.38
CA THR A 63 9.24 -1.85 7.63
C THR A 63 7.89 -1.66 6.95
N ALA A 64 7.79 -2.06 5.68
CA ALA A 64 6.52 -2.06 4.96
C ALA A 64 5.58 -3.14 5.52
N ALA A 65 4.26 -2.93 5.35
CA ALA A 65 3.30 -3.93 5.79
C ALA A 65 2.28 -4.25 4.69
N ASP A 66 1.26 -3.46 4.50
CA ASP A 66 0.11 -3.78 3.67
C ASP A 66 0.08 -2.98 2.37
N ILE A 67 -0.66 -3.45 1.36
CA ILE A 67 -0.74 -2.83 0.04
C ILE A 67 -2.13 -3.08 -0.58
N HIS A 68 -2.79 -2.02 -1.03
CA HIS A 68 -4.10 -2.08 -1.68
C HIS A 68 -4.21 -1.11 -2.86
N ILE A 69 -5.10 -1.43 -3.80
CA ILE A 69 -5.45 -0.60 -4.96
C ILE A 69 -6.91 -0.19 -4.87
N THR A 70 -7.24 1.04 -5.23
CA THR A 70 -8.63 1.49 -5.36
C THR A 70 -9.38 0.71 -6.45
N SER A 71 -10.70 0.52 -6.26
CA SER A 71 -11.56 -0.23 -7.22
C SER A 71 -11.52 0.30 -8.65
N ASN A 72 -11.27 1.61 -8.83
CA ASN A 72 -11.10 2.24 -10.14
C ASN A 72 -9.70 2.07 -10.75
N ASN A 73 -8.78 1.37 -10.06
CA ASN A 73 -7.39 1.11 -10.48
C ASN A 73 -6.51 2.36 -10.70
N LYS A 74 -6.90 3.52 -10.13
CA LYS A 74 -6.15 4.77 -10.30
C LYS A 74 -5.06 4.98 -9.26
N PHE A 75 -5.25 4.46 -8.04
CA PHE A 75 -4.38 4.72 -6.90
C PHE A 75 -3.99 3.44 -6.20
N LEU A 76 -2.72 3.39 -5.79
CA LEU A 76 -2.17 2.34 -4.94
C LEU A 76 -1.71 2.98 -3.64
N TYR A 77 -2.02 2.32 -2.53
CA TYR A 77 -1.56 2.71 -1.20
C TYR A 77 -0.80 1.57 -0.54
N ALA A 78 0.19 1.92 0.30
CA ALA A 78 0.92 0.96 1.11
C ALA A 78 1.25 1.56 2.49
N SER A 79 1.45 0.70 3.50
CA SER A 79 1.67 1.15 4.87
C SER A 79 3.12 0.94 5.33
N ASN A 80 3.63 1.89 6.12
CA ASN A 80 4.99 1.93 6.66
C ASN A 80 4.96 1.90 8.19
N ARG A 81 5.44 0.81 8.79
CA ARG A 81 5.64 0.67 10.24
C ARG A 81 7.00 1.26 10.62
N GLY A 82 7.02 2.24 11.51
CA GLY A 82 8.20 3.03 11.86
C GLY A 82 8.07 4.46 11.36
N HIS A 83 7.93 4.69 10.05
CA HIS A 83 7.53 5.99 9.52
C HIS A 83 6.08 6.35 9.88
N ASN A 84 5.26 5.33 10.20
CA ASN A 84 3.87 5.48 10.66
C ASN A 84 3.02 6.28 9.66
N SER A 85 3.00 5.82 8.43
CA SER A 85 2.28 6.47 7.34
C SER A 85 1.64 5.48 6.37
N ILE A 86 0.66 5.97 5.65
CA ILE A 86 0.23 5.42 4.37
C ILE A 86 0.94 6.21 3.27
N VAL A 87 1.64 5.54 2.37
CA VAL A 87 2.17 6.15 1.15
C VAL A 87 1.18 5.91 0.01
N GLY A 88 0.92 6.94 -0.78
CA GLY A 88 0.02 6.88 -1.95
C GLY A 88 0.76 7.09 -3.26
N TYR A 89 0.31 6.37 -4.29
CA TYR A 89 0.82 6.48 -5.67
C TYR A 89 -0.34 6.56 -6.65
N THR A 90 -0.18 7.32 -7.73
CA THR A 90 -1.00 7.17 -8.93
C THR A 90 -0.49 6.00 -9.76
N ILE A 91 -1.40 5.29 -10.43
CA ILE A 91 -1.09 4.21 -11.37
C ILE A 91 -1.29 4.74 -12.78
N ASN A 92 -0.27 4.64 -13.64
CA ASN A 92 -0.43 4.91 -15.07
C ASN A 92 -1.24 3.78 -15.71
N GLU A 93 -2.41 4.09 -16.24
CA GLU A 93 -3.35 3.10 -16.80
C GLU A 93 -2.77 2.30 -17.99
N LYS A 94 -1.82 2.86 -18.73
CA LYS A 94 -1.21 2.23 -19.91
C LYS A 94 0.00 1.38 -19.57
N THR A 95 0.88 1.92 -18.69
CA THR A 95 2.17 1.28 -18.38
C THR A 95 2.14 0.50 -17.07
N GLY A 96 1.25 0.83 -16.14
CA GLY A 96 1.23 0.31 -14.78
C GLY A 96 2.27 0.98 -13.85
N GLU A 97 3.01 1.98 -14.34
CA GLU A 97 4.01 2.68 -13.53
C GLU A 97 3.37 3.49 -12.39
N LEU A 98 4.05 3.48 -11.26
CA LEU A 98 3.67 4.23 -10.07
C LEU A 98 4.37 5.58 -10.02
N LYS A 99 3.61 6.63 -9.64
CA LYS A 99 4.16 7.94 -9.33
C LYS A 99 3.69 8.38 -7.95
N LEU A 100 4.60 8.83 -7.11
CA LEU A 100 4.31 9.26 -5.74
C LEU A 100 3.28 10.39 -5.71
N ILE A 101 2.26 10.23 -4.84
CA ILE A 101 1.32 11.28 -4.44
C ILE A 101 1.83 11.95 -3.17
N GLY A 102 2.08 11.16 -2.11
CA GLY A 102 2.52 11.67 -0.82
C GLY A 102 2.56 10.62 0.27
N TYR A 103 2.89 11.11 1.48
CA TYR A 103 2.93 10.32 2.72
C TYR A 103 1.91 10.89 3.69
N PHE A 104 0.98 10.07 4.16
CA PHE A 104 -0.14 10.46 5.00
C PHE A 104 0.05 9.86 6.40
N PRO A 105 0.25 10.70 7.44
CA PRO A 105 0.46 10.22 8.80
C PRO A 105 -0.71 9.37 9.31
N THR A 106 -0.42 8.34 10.09
CA THR A 106 -1.40 7.46 10.71
C THR A 106 -0.99 7.08 12.14
N GLY A 107 -1.79 6.27 12.82
CA GLY A 107 -1.43 5.68 14.11
C GLY A 107 -0.12 4.87 14.04
N LYS A 108 0.48 4.60 15.20
CA LYS A 108 1.78 3.90 15.26
C LYS A 108 1.67 2.44 14.80
N ASN A 109 2.61 2.04 13.96
CA ASN A 109 2.75 0.68 13.42
C ASN A 109 1.52 0.25 12.62
N PRO A 110 1.20 0.92 11.48
CA PRO A 110 0.03 0.59 10.65
C PRO A 110 0.25 -0.76 9.95
N ARG A 111 -0.12 -1.85 10.64
CA ARG A 111 0.10 -3.23 10.17
C ARG A 111 -0.86 -3.63 9.07
N SER A 112 -2.09 -3.14 9.11
CA SER A 112 -3.11 -3.38 8.10
C SER A 112 -3.95 -2.13 7.87
N PHE A 113 -4.44 -2.00 6.66
CA PHE A 113 -5.45 -1.03 6.26
C PHE A 113 -6.33 -1.64 5.18
N ASN A 114 -7.48 -1.02 4.91
CA ASN A 114 -8.30 -1.40 3.76
C ASN A 114 -8.99 -0.18 3.16
N ILE A 115 -9.45 -0.34 1.94
CA ILE A 115 -10.18 0.67 1.16
C ILE A 115 -11.60 0.18 1.00
N ASP A 116 -12.60 1.06 1.17
CA ASP A 116 -13.99 0.69 0.93
C ASP A 116 -14.21 0.32 -0.56
N PRO A 117 -15.15 -0.57 -0.87
CA PRO A 117 -15.39 -1.03 -2.25
C PRO A 117 -15.69 0.10 -3.24
N ALA A 118 -16.30 1.20 -2.77
CA ALA A 118 -16.56 2.39 -3.59
C ALA A 118 -15.31 3.24 -3.85
N GLY A 119 -14.19 2.99 -3.13
CA GLY A 119 -12.94 3.73 -3.26
C GLY A 119 -13.00 5.17 -2.74
N ASN A 120 -13.87 5.44 -1.75
CA ASN A 120 -14.04 6.76 -1.15
C ASN A 120 -13.27 6.94 0.15
N TYR A 121 -13.05 5.84 0.87
CA TYR A 121 -12.44 5.85 2.20
C TYR A 121 -11.35 4.80 2.36
N LEU A 122 -10.36 5.12 3.17
CA LEU A 122 -9.32 4.21 3.63
C LEU A 122 -9.32 4.20 5.15
N ILE A 123 -9.24 3.02 5.76
CA ILE A 123 -9.14 2.85 7.22
C ILE A 123 -7.86 2.10 7.53
N ALA A 124 -6.99 2.69 8.36
CA ALA A 124 -5.72 2.11 8.79
C ALA A 124 -5.73 1.82 10.29
N ALA A 125 -5.22 0.64 10.67
CA ALA A 125 -5.11 0.20 12.05
C ALA A 125 -3.70 0.44 12.60
N GLY A 126 -3.57 1.30 13.61
CA GLY A 126 -2.35 1.55 14.36
C GLY A 126 -2.16 0.49 15.45
N GLU A 127 -1.42 -0.58 15.16
CA GLU A 127 -1.26 -1.73 16.06
C GLU A 127 -0.68 -1.33 17.43
N ILE A 128 0.28 -0.39 17.47
CA ILE A 128 0.90 0.07 18.74
C ILE A 128 0.12 1.22 19.37
N SER A 129 -0.49 2.08 18.58
CA SER A 129 -1.30 3.19 19.09
C SER A 129 -2.70 2.79 19.52
N ASN A 130 -3.15 1.57 19.20
CA ASN A 130 -4.47 1.05 19.53
C ASN A 130 -5.60 1.95 19.00
N ASP A 131 -5.49 2.35 17.74
CA ASP A 131 -6.44 3.23 17.10
C ASP A 131 -6.74 2.83 15.65
N LEU A 132 -7.82 3.40 15.11
CA LEU A 132 -8.12 3.40 13.69
C LEU A 132 -8.10 4.83 13.18
N THR A 133 -7.34 5.08 12.13
CA THR A 133 -7.40 6.35 11.41
C THR A 133 -8.17 6.14 10.11
N SER A 134 -9.26 6.88 9.92
CA SER A 134 -10.03 6.90 8.69
C SER A 134 -9.71 8.12 7.84
N TYR A 135 -9.62 7.91 6.53
CA TYR A 135 -9.33 8.95 5.54
C TYR A 135 -10.40 8.97 4.48
N ARG A 136 -10.68 10.17 3.97
CA ARG A 136 -11.36 10.34 2.67
C ARG A 136 -10.31 10.34 1.58
N ILE A 137 -10.56 9.59 0.51
CA ILE A 137 -9.75 9.56 -0.70
C ILE A 137 -10.28 10.63 -1.65
N ASN A 138 -9.42 11.55 -2.10
CA ASN A 138 -9.75 12.44 -3.20
C ASN A 138 -9.72 11.62 -4.50
N ARG A 139 -10.86 11.50 -5.18
CA ARG A 139 -11.04 10.61 -6.36
C ARG A 139 -10.27 11.07 -7.60
N ASP A 140 -9.83 12.34 -7.64
CA ASP A 140 -9.10 12.92 -8.75
C ASP A 140 -7.59 12.89 -8.53
N THR A 141 -7.14 13.16 -7.30
CA THR A 141 -5.71 13.28 -6.96
C THR A 141 -5.15 12.09 -6.19
N GLY A 142 -5.99 11.29 -5.52
CA GLY A 142 -5.58 10.20 -4.63
C GLY A 142 -5.02 10.67 -3.28
N GLU A 143 -5.10 11.97 -2.97
CA GLU A 143 -4.71 12.49 -1.66
C GLU A 143 -5.65 12.00 -0.57
N LEU A 144 -5.08 11.70 0.61
CA LEU A 144 -5.82 11.28 1.78
C LEU A 144 -6.02 12.46 2.74
N THR A 145 -7.27 12.68 3.13
CA THR A 145 -7.61 13.64 4.19
C THR A 145 -8.16 12.89 5.40
N VAL A 146 -7.56 13.09 6.57
CA VAL A 146 -8.03 12.46 7.82
C VAL A 146 -9.46 12.91 8.10
N VAL A 147 -10.34 11.95 8.33
CA VAL A 147 -11.73 12.19 8.76
C VAL A 147 -11.86 12.02 10.26
N GLN A 148 -11.29 10.94 10.78
CA GLN A 148 -11.42 10.60 12.20
C GLN A 148 -10.26 9.69 12.62
N ASN A 149 -9.87 9.81 13.89
CA ASN A 149 -9.08 8.83 14.61
C ASN A 149 -9.87 8.37 15.84
N ILE A 150 -10.05 7.06 15.99
CA ILE A 150 -10.83 6.47 17.09
C ILE A 150 -10.00 5.42 17.83
N PRO A 151 -10.06 5.38 19.17
CA PRO A 151 -9.43 4.32 19.93
C PRO A 151 -10.12 2.97 19.67
N THR A 152 -9.35 1.89 19.75
CA THR A 152 -9.81 0.50 19.62
C THR A 152 -9.40 -0.33 20.82
N GLY A 153 -9.69 -1.63 20.77
CA GLY A 153 -9.03 -2.61 21.63
C GLY A 153 -7.53 -2.74 21.33
N ASN A 154 -6.83 -3.53 22.14
CA ASN A 154 -5.39 -3.67 22.03
C ASN A 154 -4.95 -4.34 20.72
N GLN A 155 -3.92 -3.78 20.10
CA GLN A 155 -3.20 -4.31 18.95
C GLN A 155 -4.10 -4.69 17.75
N PRO A 156 -4.88 -3.74 17.19
CA PRO A 156 -5.67 -4.00 15.98
C PRO A 156 -4.69 -4.36 14.84
N SER A 157 -4.82 -5.58 14.31
CA SER A 157 -3.85 -6.12 13.35
C SER A 157 -4.43 -6.39 11.96
N TRP A 158 -5.76 -6.28 11.81
CA TRP A 158 -6.44 -6.52 10.55
C TRP A 158 -7.64 -5.62 10.35
N VAL A 159 -7.78 -5.08 9.14
CA VAL A 159 -8.94 -4.28 8.71
C VAL A 159 -9.59 -4.98 7.52
N LEU A 160 -10.87 -5.28 7.62
CA LEU A 160 -11.68 -5.80 6.54
C LEU A 160 -12.92 -4.93 6.37
N ILE A 161 -13.16 -4.46 5.16
CA ILE A 161 -14.36 -3.69 4.78
C ILE A 161 -15.12 -4.52 3.75
N GLY A 162 -16.38 -4.84 4.02
CA GLY A 162 -17.25 -5.61 3.14
C GLY A 162 -18.51 -4.84 2.78
N GLU A 163 -19.14 -5.22 1.68
CA GLU A 163 -20.52 -4.82 1.34
C GLU A 163 -21.48 -5.84 1.96
N TYR A 164 -22.61 -5.35 2.50
CA TYR A 164 -23.71 -6.15 3.04
C TYR A 164 -24.96 -5.92 2.21
#